data_b640f51359abc79500f5e11821045b57
#
_entry.id   b640f51359abc79500f5e11821045b57
#
_cell.length_a   1.000
_cell.length_b   1.000
_cell.length_c   1.000
_cell.angle_alpha   90.00
_cell.angle_beta   90.00
_cell.angle_gamma   90.00
#
_symmetry.space_group_name_H-M   'P 1'
#
loop_
_entity.id
_entity.type
_entity.pdbx_description
1 polymer ?
#
loop_
_entity_poly.entity_id
_entity_poly.type
_entity_poly.pdbx_seq_one_letter_code
_entity_poly.pdbx_strand_id
1 'polypeptide(L)'
;MLLLRVRSPPSFKEYMDSYEAFFDEYIAFMDKYEESTDYAPEMLDDFNTYMERYTDMTAKMNEVDTGALSPADLAYYNEVNARVYEKLYDLENGA
;
A
#
# COMPACT_ATOMS: atom_id res chain seq x y z
N MET A 1 -27.62 -18.10 -7.53
CA MET A 1 -27.22 -17.71 -7.43
C MET A 1 -26.48 -17.24 -7.10
N LEU A 2 -26.39 -17.17 -7.13
CA LEU A 2 -25.67 -16.59 -6.94
C LEU A 2 -24.79 -16.40 -6.37
N LEU A 3 -24.87 -16.51 -6.23
CA LEU A 3 -24.16 -16.18 -5.80
C LEU A 3 -23.18 -16.23 -5.44
N LEU A 4 -23.16 -16.45 -5.63
CA LEU A 4 -22.34 -16.38 -5.50
C LEU A 4 -21.41 -16.08 -5.32
N ARG A 5 -21.59 -15.94 -5.56
CA ARG A 5 -20.73 -15.41 -5.65
C ARG A 5 -20.04 -14.95 -5.15
N VAL A 6 -20.17 -15.30 -5.27
CA VAL A 6 -19.51 -15.03 -4.71
C VAL A 6 -18.47 -14.60 -4.32
N ARG A 7 -18.10 -15.08 -4.25
CA ARG A 7 -17.00 -14.48 -3.71
C ARG A 7 -15.73 -15.11 -4.14
N SER A 8 -15.25 -14.75 -5.33
CA SER A 8 -13.90 -15.06 -5.76
C SER A 8 -12.91 -14.26 -4.95
N PRO A 9 -11.73 -14.80 -4.62
CA PRO A 9 -10.69 -13.97 -4.05
C PRO A 9 -10.33 -12.84 -5.00
N PRO A 10 -9.84 -11.70 -4.50
CA PRO A 10 -9.40 -10.62 -5.38
C PRO A 10 -8.32 -11.12 -6.33
N SER A 11 -8.32 -10.62 -7.55
CA SER A 11 -7.26 -10.94 -8.49
C SER A 11 -5.93 -10.38 -7.98
N PHE A 12 -4.84 -10.89 -8.51
CA PHE A 12 -3.52 -10.39 -8.14
C PHE A 12 -3.40 -8.89 -8.45
N LYS A 13 -3.97 -8.47 -9.58
CA LYS A 13 -3.98 -7.05 -9.94
C LYS A 13 -4.71 -6.22 -8.90
N GLU A 14 -5.88 -6.68 -8.44
CA GLU A 14 -6.63 -5.97 -7.42
C GLU A 14 -5.85 -5.89 -6.11
N TYR A 15 -5.15 -6.96 -5.76
CA TYR A 15 -4.31 -6.96 -4.57
C TYR A 15 -3.21 -5.92 -4.68
N MET A 16 -2.51 -5.86 -5.83
CA MET A 16 -1.45 -4.89 -6.06
C MET A 16 -1.99 -3.46 -6.09
N ASP A 17 -3.18 -3.28 -6.69
CA ASP A 17 -3.82 -1.96 -6.70
C ASP A 17 -4.16 -1.49 -5.28
N SER A 18 -4.63 -2.40 -4.43
CA SER A 18 -4.92 -2.08 -3.03
C SER A 18 -3.66 -1.70 -2.26
N TYR A 19 -2.57 -2.38 -2.55
CA TYR A 19 -1.28 -2.11 -1.94
C TYR A 19 -0.82 -0.68 -2.31
N GLU A 20 -0.88 -0.35 -3.59
CA GLU A 20 -0.50 0.99 -4.05
C GLU A 20 -1.43 2.06 -3.49
N ALA A 21 -2.74 1.80 -3.45
CA ALA A 21 -3.72 2.74 -2.92
C ALA A 21 -3.44 3.04 -1.44
N PHE A 22 -3.05 2.02 -0.68
CA PHE A 22 -2.68 2.24 0.71
C PHE A 22 -1.51 3.21 0.81
N PHE A 23 -0.49 3.04 -0.02
CA PHE A 23 0.67 3.92 0.04
C PHE A 23 0.35 5.34 -0.42
N ASP A 24 -0.59 5.51 -1.35
CA ASP A 24 -1.05 6.85 -1.72
C ASP A 24 -1.69 7.56 -0.52
N GLU A 25 -2.52 6.83 0.24
CA GLU A 25 -3.14 7.38 1.44
C GLU A 25 -2.11 7.68 2.52
N TYR A 26 -1.17 6.76 2.71
CA TYR A 26 -0.12 6.91 3.69
C TYR A 26 0.73 8.14 3.42
N ILE A 27 1.12 8.34 2.17
CA ILE A 27 1.96 9.48 1.78
C ILE A 27 1.21 10.79 1.96
N ALA A 28 -0.07 10.83 1.57
CA ALA A 28 -0.89 12.02 1.76
C ALA A 28 -1.03 12.36 3.25
N PHE A 29 -1.21 11.32 4.08
CA PHE A 29 -1.28 11.53 5.51
C PHE A 29 0.05 12.04 6.08
N MET A 30 1.17 11.47 5.66
CA MET A 30 2.48 11.86 6.16
C MET A 30 2.84 13.28 5.77
N ASP A 31 2.47 13.71 4.56
CA ASP A 31 2.67 15.10 4.15
C ASP A 31 1.93 16.06 5.09
N LYS A 32 0.70 15.71 5.40
CA LYS A 32 -0.12 16.50 6.30
C LYS A 32 0.44 16.49 7.73
N TYR A 33 0.91 15.32 8.17
CA TYR A 33 1.49 15.16 9.49
C TYR A 33 2.75 16.02 9.65
N GLU A 34 3.62 16.01 8.64
CA GLU A 34 4.87 16.76 8.68
C GLU A 34 4.65 18.29 8.62
N GLU A 35 3.59 18.72 7.96
CA GLU A 35 3.25 20.14 7.88
C GLU A 35 2.60 20.66 9.15
N SER A 36 2.08 19.76 9.97
CA SER A 36 1.37 20.15 11.17
C SER A 36 2.35 20.54 12.28
N THR A 37 2.05 21.62 12.96
CA THR A 37 2.84 22.04 14.13
C THR A 37 2.12 21.70 15.42
N ASP A 38 0.87 21.24 15.32
CA ASP A 38 0.05 20.90 16.46
C ASP A 38 -0.53 19.52 16.26
N TYR A 39 0.10 18.51 16.88
CA TYR A 39 -0.28 17.13 16.71
C TYR A 39 -1.43 16.76 17.62
N ALA A 40 -2.65 16.88 17.10
CA ALA A 40 -3.84 16.48 17.83
C ALA A 40 -3.81 14.98 18.14
N PRO A 41 -4.45 14.54 19.24
CA PRO A 41 -4.49 13.11 19.57
C PRO A 41 -5.02 12.24 18.44
N GLU A 42 -6.02 12.73 17.70
CA GLU A 42 -6.57 11.99 16.56
C GLU A 42 -5.50 11.75 15.49
N MET A 43 -4.63 12.72 15.28
CA MET A 43 -3.56 12.57 14.28
C MET A 43 -2.55 11.51 14.70
N LEU A 44 -2.25 11.43 15.99
CA LEU A 44 -1.36 10.39 16.50
C LEU A 44 -1.97 9.02 16.39
N ASP A 45 -3.28 8.90 16.65
CA ASP A 45 -4.00 7.66 16.47
C ASP A 45 -3.99 7.23 15.01
N ASP A 46 -4.21 8.17 14.10
CA ASP A 46 -4.17 7.89 12.67
C ASP A 46 -2.77 7.45 12.25
N PHE A 47 -1.75 8.10 12.76
CA PHE A 47 -0.37 7.73 12.47
C PHE A 47 -0.10 6.28 12.89
N ASN A 48 -0.52 5.92 14.11
CA ASN A 48 -0.34 4.55 14.60
C ASN A 48 -1.08 3.53 13.75
N THR A 49 -2.30 3.87 13.33
CA THR A 49 -3.09 3.00 12.46
C THR A 49 -2.40 2.79 11.12
N TYR A 50 -1.85 3.85 10.52
CA TYR A 50 -1.13 3.72 9.26
C TYR A 50 0.14 2.91 9.43
N MET A 51 0.83 3.02 10.56
CA MET A 51 2.03 2.23 10.81
C MET A 51 1.71 0.74 10.93
N GLU A 52 0.61 0.40 11.57
CA GLU A 52 0.17 -0.99 11.67
C GLU A 52 -0.16 -1.54 10.29
N ARG A 53 -0.89 -0.77 9.48
CA ARG A 53 -1.25 -1.17 8.13
C ARG A 53 -0.01 -1.29 7.24
N TYR A 54 0.94 -0.38 7.41
CA TYR A 54 2.21 -0.41 6.68
C TYR A 54 2.93 -1.72 6.96
N THR A 55 3.04 -2.09 8.24
CA THR A 55 3.70 -3.32 8.64
C THR A 55 3.00 -4.54 8.04
N ASP A 56 1.67 -4.58 8.13
CA ASP A 56 0.88 -5.68 7.57
C ASP A 56 1.04 -5.79 6.06
N MET A 57 0.97 -4.66 5.37
CA MET A 57 1.05 -4.63 3.91
C MET A 57 2.43 -5.08 3.42
N THR A 58 3.49 -4.61 4.08
CA THR A 58 4.84 -5.01 3.67
C THR A 58 5.11 -6.48 3.99
N ALA A 59 4.59 -6.97 5.12
CA ALA A 59 4.73 -8.39 5.45
C ALA A 59 4.04 -9.27 4.42
N LYS A 60 2.82 -8.90 4.01
CA LYS A 60 2.09 -9.64 3.00
C LYS A 60 2.79 -9.58 1.64
N MET A 61 3.36 -8.43 1.30
CA MET A 61 4.07 -8.29 0.04
C MET A 61 5.31 -9.19 0.02
N ASN A 62 5.98 -9.34 1.15
CA ASN A 62 7.14 -10.21 1.26
C ASN A 62 6.79 -11.69 1.14
N GLU A 63 5.52 -12.03 1.34
CA GLU A 63 5.04 -13.41 1.21
C GLU A 63 4.70 -13.78 -0.24
N VAL A 64 4.69 -12.82 -1.15
CA VAL A 64 4.38 -13.09 -2.55
C VAL A 64 5.49 -13.95 -3.15
N ASP A 65 5.09 -15.10 -3.70
CA ASP A 65 6.02 -16.00 -4.37
C ASP A 65 6.13 -15.58 -5.85
N THR A 66 7.15 -14.78 -6.13
CA THR A 66 7.33 -14.23 -7.47
C THR A 66 7.58 -15.33 -8.52
N GLY A 67 8.13 -16.46 -8.07
CA GLY A 67 8.36 -17.59 -8.98
C GLY A 67 7.08 -18.26 -9.43
N ALA A 68 5.97 -18.05 -8.71
CA ALA A 68 4.69 -18.64 -9.05
C ALA A 68 3.81 -17.70 -9.88
N LEU A 69 4.24 -16.46 -10.11
CA LEU A 69 3.45 -15.48 -10.86
C LEU A 69 3.55 -15.71 -12.36
N SER A 70 2.45 -15.44 -13.07
CA SER A 70 2.50 -15.39 -14.53
C SER A 70 3.41 -14.25 -14.97
N PRO A 71 3.91 -14.26 -16.22
CA PRO A 71 4.73 -13.13 -16.69
C PRO A 71 4.03 -11.79 -16.59
N ALA A 72 2.71 -11.75 -16.87
CA ALA A 72 1.96 -10.51 -16.76
C ALA A 72 1.85 -10.03 -15.31
N ASP A 73 1.58 -10.95 -14.40
CA ASP A 73 1.49 -10.59 -12.97
C ASP A 73 2.84 -10.18 -12.42
N LEU A 74 3.90 -10.85 -12.82
CA LEU A 74 5.25 -10.49 -12.39
C LEU A 74 5.62 -9.08 -12.88
N ALA A 75 5.28 -8.76 -14.12
CA ALA A 75 5.53 -7.43 -14.66
C ALA A 75 4.77 -6.37 -13.86
N TYR A 76 3.51 -6.66 -13.52
CA TYR A 76 2.70 -5.73 -12.75
C TYR A 76 3.22 -5.59 -11.32
N TYR A 77 3.65 -6.69 -10.72
CA TYR A 77 4.27 -6.68 -9.40
C TYR A 77 5.47 -5.74 -9.38
N ASN A 78 6.35 -5.86 -10.36
CA ASN A 78 7.54 -5.02 -10.44
C ASN A 78 7.18 -3.55 -10.69
N GLU A 79 6.19 -3.31 -11.54
CA GLU A 79 5.75 -1.95 -11.85
C GLU A 79 5.18 -1.24 -10.63
N VAL A 80 4.29 -1.91 -9.91
CA VAL A 80 3.66 -1.32 -8.72
C VAL A 80 4.70 -1.06 -7.64
N ASN A 81 5.59 -2.03 -7.40
CA ASN A 81 6.62 -1.85 -6.38
C ASN A 81 7.57 -0.71 -6.74
N ALA A 82 7.89 -0.54 -8.02
CA ALA A 82 8.73 0.57 -8.46
C ALA A 82 8.03 1.92 -8.21
N ARG A 83 6.73 1.99 -8.50
CA ARG A 83 5.98 3.22 -8.25
C ARG A 83 5.88 3.54 -6.77
N VAL A 84 5.62 2.53 -5.94
CA VAL A 84 5.56 2.72 -4.49
C VAL A 84 6.90 3.19 -3.96
N TYR A 85 7.97 2.55 -4.40
CA TYR A 85 9.32 2.91 -3.98
C TYR A 85 9.63 4.38 -4.33
N GLU A 86 9.28 4.79 -5.55
CA GLU A 86 9.51 6.15 -6.00
C GLU A 86 8.72 7.16 -5.17
N LYS A 87 7.48 6.83 -4.85
CA LYS A 87 6.63 7.69 -4.01
C LYS A 87 7.21 7.85 -2.62
N LEU A 88 7.70 6.76 -2.03
CA LEU A 88 8.29 6.79 -0.71
C LEU A 88 9.61 7.56 -0.72
N TYR A 89 10.38 7.40 -1.79
CA TYR A 89 11.62 8.14 -1.96
C TYR A 89 11.35 9.65 -2.00
N ASP A 90 10.34 10.06 -2.77
CA ASP A 90 9.97 11.47 -2.88
C ASP A 90 9.53 12.02 -1.53
N LEU A 91 8.78 11.24 -0.77
CA LEU A 91 8.34 11.64 0.56
C LEU A 91 9.53 11.90 1.48
N GLU A 92 10.51 10.97 1.49
CA GLU A 92 11.68 11.09 2.35
C GLU A 92 12.56 12.27 1.98
N ASN A 93 12.60 12.63 0.70
CA ASN A 93 13.47 13.69 0.22
C ASN A 93 12.76 15.04 0.11
N GLY A 94 11.54 15.12 0.59
CA GLY A 94 10.80 16.37 0.64
C GLY A 94 10.39 16.92 -0.71
N ALA A 95 10.32 16.04 -1.69
CA ALA A 95 9.95 16.46 -3.05
C ALA A 95 8.46 16.56 -3.21
#